data_1dc057f1ac99511516acc14737b9d883
#
_entry.id   1dc057f1ac99511516acc14737b9d883
#
_cell.length_a   1.000
_cell.length_b   1.000
_cell.length_c   1.000
_cell.angle_alpha   90.00
_cell.angle_beta   90.00
_cell.angle_gamma   90.00
#
_symmetry.space_group_name_H-M   'P 1'
#
loop_
_entity.id
_entity.type
_entity.pdbx_description
1 polymer ?
#
loop_
_entity_poly.entity_id
_entity_poly.type
_entity_poly.pdbx_seq_one_letter_code
_entity_poly.pdbx_strand_id
1 'polypeptide(L)'
;MQNLEKLKLHEILKRKNPYLFKAKNILTAQDLVKVLLDAHLSSQEETIFGELLEGLARFICGKIYNGKKSSAEGIDLEFTKDGIYYLVSIKSGPNWGNSRSIPKMKDDFLKTIRILRTNNPKIHVIAVNGCCYGKDNKPEKGNYQKLCGQRFWEFISGDERLYTDIIEPLGHKAKNRNEIFLESYAQIINKFTLEFMNDFCVDGKIDWKKLVRFNSGK
;
A
#
# COMPACT_ATOMS: atom_id res chain seq x y z
N MET A 1 9.99 -4.39 -11.24
CA MET A 1 9.08 -5.41 -11.81
C MET A 1 9.11 -6.62 -10.91
N GLN A 2 7.96 -7.09 -10.48
CA GLN A 2 7.89 -8.38 -9.82
C GLN A 2 8.24 -9.48 -10.80
N ASN A 3 9.09 -10.38 -10.36
CA ASN A 3 9.39 -11.58 -11.14
C ASN A 3 8.20 -12.54 -10.98
N LEU A 4 7.21 -12.48 -11.91
CA LEU A 4 6.04 -13.35 -11.94
C LEU A 4 6.45 -14.85 -11.96
N GLU A 5 7.61 -15.18 -12.51
CA GLU A 5 8.14 -16.54 -12.57
C GLU A 5 8.40 -17.15 -11.19
N LYS A 6 8.63 -16.33 -10.17
CA LYS A 6 8.85 -16.79 -8.78
C LYS A 6 7.56 -17.12 -8.04
N LEU A 7 6.41 -16.78 -8.60
CA LEU A 7 5.12 -17.05 -7.97
C LEU A 7 4.86 -18.57 -7.95
N LYS A 8 4.23 -19.02 -6.87
CA LYS A 8 3.81 -20.41 -6.68
C LYS A 8 2.31 -20.43 -6.41
N LEU A 9 1.55 -21.18 -7.20
CA LEU A 9 0.10 -21.28 -7.11
C LEU A 9 -0.35 -21.66 -5.68
N HIS A 10 0.24 -22.67 -5.09
CA HIS A 10 -0.11 -23.16 -3.76
C HIS A 10 0.07 -22.10 -2.66
N GLU A 11 1.10 -21.24 -2.75
CA GLU A 11 1.32 -20.16 -1.79
C GLU A 11 0.25 -19.06 -1.91
N ILE A 12 -0.21 -18.80 -3.13
CA ILE A 12 -1.31 -17.86 -3.37
C ILE A 12 -2.62 -18.43 -2.84
N LEU A 13 -2.91 -19.70 -3.15
CA LEU A 13 -4.12 -20.39 -2.70
C LEU A 13 -4.26 -20.43 -1.17
N LYS A 14 -3.17 -20.67 -0.43
CA LYS A 14 -3.17 -20.67 1.04
C LYS A 14 -3.60 -19.34 1.66
N ARG A 15 -3.43 -18.24 0.94
CA ARG A 15 -3.72 -16.87 1.44
C ARG A 15 -5.07 -16.32 0.99
N LYS A 16 -5.83 -17.07 0.19
CA LYS A 16 -7.08 -16.61 -0.41
C LYS A 16 -8.25 -17.45 0.10
N ASN A 17 -9.40 -16.80 0.26
CA ASN A 17 -10.60 -17.41 0.81
C ASN A 17 -11.32 -18.26 -0.26
N PRO A 18 -11.31 -19.61 -0.17
CA PRO A 18 -11.94 -20.47 -1.17
C PRO A 18 -13.48 -20.35 -1.19
N TYR A 19 -14.10 -20.04 -0.04
CA TYR A 19 -15.55 -19.86 0.05
C TYR A 19 -16.02 -18.66 -0.75
N LEU A 20 -15.24 -17.58 -0.78
CA LEU A 20 -15.54 -16.40 -1.58
C LEU A 20 -15.57 -16.73 -3.08
N PHE A 21 -14.62 -17.51 -3.56
CA PHE A 21 -14.58 -17.89 -4.99
C PHE A 21 -15.71 -18.83 -5.36
N LYS A 22 -16.07 -19.75 -4.48
CA LYS A 22 -17.25 -20.59 -4.65
C LYS A 22 -18.52 -19.75 -4.70
N ALA A 23 -18.66 -18.76 -3.82
CA ALA A 23 -19.83 -17.86 -3.79
C ALA A 23 -19.93 -16.98 -5.05
N LYS A 24 -18.80 -16.66 -5.70
CA LYS A 24 -18.75 -15.95 -6.99
C LYS A 24 -19.17 -16.82 -8.18
N ASN A 25 -19.53 -18.08 -7.97
CA ASN A 25 -19.93 -19.04 -8.98
C ASN A 25 -18.89 -19.21 -10.12
N ILE A 26 -17.60 -19.24 -9.77
CA ILE A 26 -16.53 -19.48 -10.72
C ILE A 26 -16.60 -20.95 -11.18
N LEU A 27 -16.68 -21.17 -12.49
CA LEU A 27 -16.90 -22.50 -13.06
C LEU A 27 -15.62 -23.11 -13.63
N THR A 28 -14.69 -22.31 -14.13
CA THR A 28 -13.49 -22.81 -14.81
C THR A 28 -12.22 -22.62 -13.97
N ALA A 29 -11.25 -23.51 -14.17
CA ALA A 29 -9.94 -23.40 -13.55
C ALA A 29 -9.22 -22.10 -13.96
N GLN A 30 -9.31 -21.73 -15.25
CA GLN A 30 -8.68 -20.51 -15.77
C GLN A 30 -9.23 -19.24 -15.13
N ASP A 31 -10.57 -19.14 -15.01
CA ASP A 31 -11.18 -17.96 -14.37
C ASP A 31 -10.80 -17.87 -12.90
N LEU A 32 -10.72 -19.00 -12.19
CA LEU A 32 -10.27 -19.01 -10.81
C LEU A 32 -8.83 -18.54 -10.70
N VAL A 33 -7.93 -19.08 -11.50
CA VAL A 33 -6.51 -18.69 -11.51
C VAL A 33 -6.35 -17.22 -11.85
N LYS A 34 -7.08 -16.71 -12.85
CA LYS A 34 -7.04 -15.29 -13.22
C LYS A 34 -7.46 -14.40 -12.06
N VAL A 35 -8.61 -14.67 -11.43
CA VAL A 35 -9.10 -13.87 -10.29
C VAL A 35 -8.15 -13.95 -9.09
N LEU A 36 -7.51 -15.11 -8.86
CA LEU A 36 -6.49 -15.27 -7.82
C LEU A 36 -5.25 -14.43 -8.08
N LEU A 37 -4.74 -14.47 -9.32
CA LEU A 37 -3.57 -13.69 -9.73
C LEU A 37 -3.85 -12.19 -9.69
N ASP A 38 -4.98 -11.74 -10.23
CA ASP A 38 -5.38 -10.33 -10.21
C ASP A 38 -5.47 -9.80 -8.77
N ALA A 39 -6.11 -10.55 -7.88
CA ALA A 39 -6.21 -10.18 -6.48
C ALA A 39 -4.86 -10.21 -5.73
N HIS A 40 -3.93 -11.07 -6.15
CA HIS A 40 -2.59 -11.13 -5.58
C HIS A 40 -1.74 -9.95 -6.05
N LEU A 41 -1.73 -9.68 -7.36
CA LEU A 41 -0.97 -8.61 -7.98
C LEU A 41 -1.44 -7.23 -7.51
N SER A 42 -2.75 -6.99 -7.49
CA SER A 42 -3.33 -5.72 -7.02
C SER A 42 -2.86 -5.38 -5.59
N SER A 43 -2.89 -6.36 -4.68
CA SER A 43 -2.42 -6.13 -3.30
C SER A 43 -0.92 -5.79 -3.22
N GLN A 44 -0.13 -6.34 -4.13
CA GLN A 44 1.32 -6.07 -4.17
C GLN A 44 1.62 -4.73 -4.85
N GLU A 45 0.89 -4.41 -5.91
CA GLU A 45 1.01 -3.12 -6.61
C GLU A 45 0.68 -1.97 -5.67
N GLU A 46 -0.37 -2.07 -4.87
CA GLU A 46 -0.70 -1.07 -3.86
C GLU A 46 0.43 -0.88 -2.83
N THR A 47 1.08 -1.97 -2.40
CA THR A 47 2.21 -1.90 -1.46
C THR A 47 3.41 -1.19 -2.09
N ILE A 48 3.82 -1.63 -3.28
CA ILE A 48 4.97 -1.05 -4.00
C ILE A 48 4.71 0.42 -4.35
N PHE A 49 3.48 0.73 -4.77
CA PHE A 49 3.11 2.09 -5.10
C PHE A 49 3.05 2.98 -3.86
N GLY A 50 2.60 2.43 -2.73
CA GLY A 50 2.64 3.09 -1.43
C GLY A 50 4.07 3.48 -1.01
N GLU A 51 5.00 2.55 -1.12
CA GLU A 51 6.43 2.79 -0.84
C GLU A 51 7.05 3.83 -1.80
N LEU A 52 6.66 3.80 -3.07
CA LEU A 52 7.08 4.79 -4.07
C LEU A 52 6.60 6.19 -3.71
N LEU A 53 5.30 6.35 -3.37
CA LEU A 53 4.72 7.63 -3.00
C LEU A 53 5.30 8.17 -1.69
N GLU A 54 5.54 7.31 -0.70
CA GLU A 54 6.23 7.68 0.54
C GLU A 54 7.67 8.15 0.26
N GLY A 55 8.40 7.42 -0.59
CA GLY A 55 9.75 7.80 -1.02
C GLY A 55 9.77 9.14 -1.75
N LEU A 56 8.80 9.37 -2.63
CA LEU A 56 8.63 10.63 -3.35
C LEU A 56 8.33 11.79 -2.40
N ALA A 57 7.41 11.59 -1.45
CA ALA A 57 7.06 12.60 -0.45
C ALA A 57 8.28 13.00 0.40
N ARG A 58 9.08 12.02 0.85
CA ARG A 58 10.33 12.28 1.57
C ARG A 58 11.36 13.04 0.72
N PHE A 59 11.51 12.65 -0.54
CA PHE A 59 12.43 13.32 -1.48
C PHE A 59 12.05 14.79 -1.68
N ILE A 60 10.77 15.06 -1.96
CA ILE A 60 10.27 16.43 -2.20
C ILE A 60 10.44 17.28 -0.93
N CYS A 61 9.97 16.80 0.21
CA CYS A 61 10.14 17.52 1.46
C CYS A 61 11.62 17.74 1.84
N GLY A 62 12.48 16.77 1.51
CA GLY A 62 13.92 16.90 1.66
C GLY A 62 14.51 18.03 0.82
N LYS A 63 14.02 18.24 -0.40
CA LYS A 63 14.47 19.31 -1.29
C LYS A 63 13.95 20.69 -0.87
N ILE A 64 12.73 20.78 -0.35
CA ILE A 64 12.08 22.06 -0.06
C ILE A 64 12.35 22.53 1.38
N TYR A 65 12.22 21.62 2.36
CA TYR A 65 12.31 21.95 3.79
C TYR A 65 13.44 21.22 4.52
N ASN A 66 14.39 20.61 3.80
CA ASN A 66 15.44 19.75 4.38
C ASN A 66 14.87 18.61 5.24
N GLY A 67 13.67 18.13 4.86
CA GLY A 67 13.01 17.01 5.53
C GLY A 67 13.83 15.73 5.44
N LYS A 68 13.81 14.93 6.48
CA LYS A 68 14.56 13.69 6.57
C LYS A 68 13.68 12.54 7.11
N LYS A 69 14.09 11.31 6.81
CA LYS A 69 13.48 10.13 7.44
C LYS A 69 13.74 10.20 8.94
N SER A 70 12.69 10.01 9.74
CA SER A 70 12.83 9.94 11.19
C SER A 70 13.50 8.62 11.61
N SER A 71 14.24 8.66 12.71
CA SER A 71 14.70 7.47 13.41
C SER A 71 13.67 6.92 14.40
N ALA A 72 12.60 7.67 14.67
CA ALA A 72 11.53 7.26 15.58
C ALA A 72 10.59 6.26 14.91
N GLU A 73 10.20 5.23 15.64
CA GLU A 73 9.24 4.22 15.16
C GLU A 73 7.92 4.86 14.78
N GLY A 74 7.35 4.47 13.63
CA GLY A 74 6.07 4.95 13.13
C GLY A 74 6.07 6.36 12.54
N ILE A 75 7.23 7.04 12.50
CA ILE A 75 7.41 8.36 11.90
C ILE A 75 8.22 8.22 10.62
N ASP A 76 7.62 8.57 9.49
CA ASP A 76 8.21 8.37 8.16
C ASP A 76 9.03 9.57 7.69
N LEU A 77 8.70 10.78 8.19
CA LEU A 77 9.31 12.03 7.78
C LEU A 77 9.27 13.04 8.94
N GLU A 78 10.35 13.81 9.09
CA GLU A 78 10.43 14.94 10.02
C GLU A 78 11.08 16.15 9.36
N PHE A 79 10.58 17.34 9.64
CA PHE A 79 11.10 18.61 9.12
C PHE A 79 10.64 19.81 9.94
N THR A 80 11.29 20.95 9.72
CA THR A 80 10.89 22.24 10.32
C THR A 80 10.36 23.15 9.22
N LYS A 81 9.21 23.77 9.46
CA LYS A 81 8.61 24.80 8.62
C LYS A 81 8.04 25.89 9.50
N ASP A 82 8.36 27.16 9.23
CA ASP A 82 7.86 28.33 9.95
C ASP A 82 8.09 28.23 11.48
N GLY A 83 9.24 27.68 11.91
CA GLY A 83 9.58 27.50 13.33
C GLY A 83 8.86 26.34 14.02
N ILE A 84 8.01 25.59 13.32
CA ILE A 84 7.29 24.43 13.84
C ILE A 84 7.97 23.17 13.36
N TYR A 85 8.17 22.22 14.28
CA TYR A 85 8.71 20.89 14.00
C TYR A 85 7.58 19.91 13.70
N TYR A 86 7.61 19.31 12.52
CA TYR A 86 6.57 18.37 12.09
C TYR A 86 7.07 16.93 12.14
N LEU A 87 6.24 16.06 12.73
CA LEU A 87 6.38 14.60 12.70
C LEU A 87 5.29 14.05 11.80
N VAL A 88 5.68 13.36 10.74
CA VAL A 88 4.73 12.89 9.72
C VAL A 88 4.75 11.37 9.62
N SER A 89 3.59 10.75 9.79
CA SER A 89 3.36 9.36 9.39
C SER A 89 2.65 9.34 8.04
N ILE A 90 3.27 8.73 7.03
CA ILE A 90 2.79 8.73 5.65
C ILE A 90 2.03 7.44 5.36
N LYS A 91 0.89 7.57 4.68
CA LYS A 91 0.04 6.46 4.24
C LYS A 91 -0.36 6.67 2.78
N SER A 92 -0.58 5.59 2.03
CA SER A 92 -1.05 5.71 0.66
C SER A 92 -2.36 6.47 0.58
N GLY A 93 -3.41 6.02 1.27
CA GLY A 93 -4.74 6.61 1.20
C GLY A 93 -5.40 6.81 2.56
N PRO A 94 -6.60 7.42 2.61
CA PRO A 94 -7.23 7.85 3.84
C PRO A 94 -7.82 6.71 4.70
N ASN A 95 -8.08 5.54 4.11
CA ASN A 95 -8.78 4.42 4.76
C ASN A 95 -7.84 3.32 5.29
N TRP A 96 -6.58 3.67 5.58
CA TRP A 96 -5.56 2.74 6.05
C TRP A 96 -5.76 2.24 7.47
N GLY A 97 -6.49 3.01 8.28
CA GLY A 97 -6.54 2.82 9.73
C GLY A 97 -7.62 1.86 10.19
N ASN A 98 -7.32 1.07 11.21
CA ASN A 98 -8.27 0.23 11.95
C ASN A 98 -8.16 0.50 13.46
N SER A 99 -8.93 -0.26 14.26
CA SER A 99 -8.98 -0.13 15.73
C SER A 99 -7.64 -0.33 16.45
N ARG A 100 -6.63 -0.89 15.80
CA ARG A 100 -5.29 -1.11 16.37
C ARG A 100 -4.25 -0.15 15.81
N SER A 101 -4.27 0.10 14.50
CA SER A 101 -3.23 0.88 13.82
C SER A 101 -3.33 2.39 14.11
N ILE A 102 -4.55 2.92 14.26
CA ILE A 102 -4.72 4.35 14.63
C ILE A 102 -4.23 4.66 16.05
N PRO A 103 -4.60 3.89 17.09
CA PRO A 103 -4.02 4.06 18.43
C PRO A 103 -2.51 3.93 18.44
N LYS A 104 -1.94 2.92 17.75
CA LYS A 104 -0.48 2.75 17.66
C LYS A 104 0.19 3.99 17.09
N MET A 105 -0.29 4.53 15.97
CA MET A 105 0.26 5.75 15.38
C MET A 105 0.20 6.93 16.35
N LYS A 106 -0.91 7.10 17.09
CA LYS A 106 -1.02 8.16 18.11
C LYS A 106 0.00 8.00 19.24
N ASP A 107 0.21 6.77 19.69
CA ASP A 107 1.21 6.46 20.73
C ASP A 107 2.62 6.74 20.24
N ASP A 108 2.95 6.39 19.00
CA ASP A 108 4.25 6.66 18.38
C ASP A 108 4.50 8.18 18.29
N PHE A 109 3.50 8.97 17.89
CA PHE A 109 3.58 10.43 17.93
C PHE A 109 3.83 10.97 19.35
N LEU A 110 3.04 10.53 20.32
CA LEU A 110 3.14 10.99 21.70
C LEU A 110 4.50 10.66 22.33
N LYS A 111 5.01 9.45 22.09
CA LYS A 111 6.36 9.05 22.55
C LYS A 111 7.43 9.94 21.95
N THR A 112 7.39 10.16 20.65
CA THR A 112 8.39 10.98 19.94
C THR A 112 8.34 12.44 20.41
N ILE A 113 7.14 13.02 20.57
CA ILE A 113 6.98 14.39 21.09
C ILE A 113 7.55 14.51 22.51
N ARG A 114 7.34 13.53 23.40
CA ARG A 114 7.90 13.53 24.75
C ARG A 114 9.42 13.55 24.71
N ILE A 115 10.04 12.71 23.88
CA ILE A 115 11.50 12.65 23.73
C ILE A 115 12.05 14.01 23.23
N LEU A 116 11.43 14.59 22.21
CA LEU A 116 11.85 15.89 21.67
C LEU A 116 11.75 16.99 22.70
N ARG A 117 10.68 17.04 23.50
CA ARG A 117 10.49 18.03 24.57
C ARG A 117 11.41 17.84 25.77
N THR A 118 11.88 16.63 26.02
CA THR A 118 12.92 16.38 27.03
C THR A 118 14.22 17.06 26.63
N ASN A 119 14.57 17.01 25.34
CA ASN A 119 15.80 17.64 24.84
C ASN A 119 15.64 19.15 24.58
N ASN A 120 14.45 19.62 24.21
CA ASN A 120 14.12 21.02 23.99
C ASN A 120 12.70 21.34 24.47
N PRO A 121 12.52 21.80 25.72
CA PRO A 121 11.19 22.07 26.31
C PRO A 121 10.34 23.12 25.55
N LYS A 122 10.99 23.99 24.79
CA LYS A 122 10.32 25.07 24.01
C LYS A 122 9.97 24.66 22.58
N ILE A 123 10.27 23.42 22.17
CA ILE A 123 9.99 22.97 20.80
C ILE A 123 8.47 22.91 20.54
N HIS A 124 8.04 23.57 19.49
CA HIS A 124 6.66 23.45 19.00
C HIS A 124 6.58 22.29 18.01
N VAL A 125 5.91 21.21 18.38
CA VAL A 125 5.81 19.98 17.58
C VAL A 125 4.37 19.75 17.20
N ILE A 126 4.11 19.51 15.90
CA ILE A 126 2.82 19.09 15.36
C ILE A 126 2.98 17.72 14.72
N ALA A 127 2.08 16.79 15.07
CA ALA A 127 1.97 15.48 14.47
C ALA A 127 1.03 15.51 13.26
N VAL A 128 1.42 14.88 12.16
CA VAL A 128 0.66 14.84 10.91
C VAL A 128 0.56 13.41 10.39
N ASN A 129 -0.65 12.94 10.12
CA ASN A 129 -0.90 11.79 9.27
C ASN A 129 -1.10 12.26 7.83
N GLY A 130 -0.10 12.10 6.99
CA GLY A 130 -0.14 12.44 5.57
C GLY A 130 -0.67 11.25 4.76
N CYS A 131 -1.68 11.49 3.92
CA CYS A 131 -2.19 10.49 2.98
C CYS A 131 -1.94 10.97 1.55
N CYS A 132 -1.23 10.16 0.75
CA CYS A 132 -0.82 10.55 -0.60
C CYS A 132 -1.99 10.80 -1.54
N TYR A 133 -3.14 10.14 -1.33
CA TYR A 133 -4.36 10.38 -2.09
C TYR A 133 -5.59 10.42 -1.19
N GLY A 134 -6.73 10.76 -1.78
CA GLY A 134 -8.02 10.85 -1.12
C GLY A 134 -8.32 12.22 -0.52
N LYS A 135 -9.41 12.32 0.23
CA LYS A 135 -9.88 13.55 0.87
C LYS A 135 -10.25 13.29 2.33
N ASP A 136 -10.00 14.27 3.18
CA ASP A 136 -10.54 14.33 4.54
C ASP A 136 -10.98 15.77 4.82
N ASN A 137 -12.28 15.95 5.11
CA ASN A 137 -12.88 17.28 5.30
C ASN A 137 -12.72 17.79 6.75
N LYS A 138 -12.25 16.93 7.66
CA LYS A 138 -12.01 17.26 9.06
C LYS A 138 -10.57 16.96 9.43
N PRO A 139 -9.59 17.79 9.03
CA PRO A 139 -8.17 17.50 9.21
C PRO A 139 -7.78 17.39 10.69
N GLU A 140 -8.39 18.17 11.57
CA GLU A 140 -8.10 18.14 13.00
C GLU A 140 -8.65 16.88 13.66
N LYS A 141 -7.76 16.04 14.22
CA LYS A 141 -8.10 14.80 14.91
C LYS A 141 -7.74 14.85 16.42
N GLY A 142 -7.61 16.06 16.97
CA GLY A 142 -7.20 16.29 18.34
C GLY A 142 -5.68 16.26 18.52
N ASN A 143 -5.08 15.08 18.61
CA ASN A 143 -3.64 14.95 18.87
C ASN A 143 -2.77 14.98 17.60
N TYR A 144 -3.36 15.05 16.43
CA TYR A 144 -2.66 15.11 15.14
C TYR A 144 -3.56 15.71 14.07
N GLN A 145 -2.95 16.18 12.99
CA GLN A 145 -3.66 16.60 11.79
C GLN A 145 -3.64 15.46 10.75
N LYS A 146 -4.76 15.27 10.03
CA LYS A 146 -4.83 14.33 8.90
C LYS A 146 -4.96 15.11 7.60
N LEU A 147 -3.90 15.11 6.82
CA LEU A 147 -3.82 15.80 5.54
C LEU A 147 -3.84 14.79 4.39
N CYS A 148 -4.80 14.93 3.45
CA CYS A 148 -4.96 13.97 2.37
C CYS A 148 -4.91 14.64 1.00
N GLY A 149 -4.32 13.94 0.02
CA GLY A 149 -4.26 14.37 -1.38
C GLY A 149 -3.60 15.73 -1.53
N GLN A 150 -4.28 16.68 -2.19
CA GLN A 150 -3.76 18.03 -2.44
C GLN A 150 -3.17 18.66 -1.18
N ARG A 151 -3.91 18.65 -0.04
CA ARG A 151 -3.46 19.26 1.21
C ARG A 151 -2.15 18.66 1.73
N PHE A 152 -1.96 17.35 1.58
CA PHE A 152 -0.72 16.70 1.98
C PHE A 152 0.45 17.09 1.08
N TRP A 153 0.26 17.05 -0.23
CA TRP A 153 1.31 17.38 -1.18
C TRP A 153 1.72 18.86 -1.11
N GLU A 154 0.75 19.76 -0.99
CA GLU A 154 0.99 21.20 -0.76
C GLU A 154 1.74 21.44 0.58
N PHE A 155 1.35 20.74 1.63
CA PHE A 155 1.98 20.87 2.95
C PHE A 155 3.48 20.57 2.91
N ILE A 156 3.91 19.53 2.19
CA ILE A 156 5.31 19.10 2.13
C ILE A 156 6.12 19.75 1.01
N SER A 157 5.49 20.47 0.10
CA SER A 157 6.15 21.10 -1.06
C SER A 157 5.97 22.61 -1.14
N GLY A 158 4.88 23.14 -0.58
CA GLY A 158 4.47 24.52 -0.81
C GLY A 158 3.81 24.74 -2.18
N ASP A 159 3.60 23.70 -2.99
CA ASP A 159 2.98 23.78 -4.32
C ASP A 159 1.59 23.11 -4.31
N GLU A 160 0.56 23.90 -4.55
CA GLU A 160 -0.83 23.45 -4.57
C GLU A 160 -1.18 22.53 -5.74
N ARG A 161 -0.37 22.52 -6.83
CA ARG A 161 -0.59 21.73 -8.04
C ARG A 161 0.19 20.43 -8.05
N LEU A 162 1.14 20.24 -7.15
CA LEU A 162 2.00 19.06 -7.13
C LEU A 162 1.23 17.74 -7.18
N TYR A 163 0.07 17.65 -6.51
CA TYR A 163 -0.75 16.43 -6.51
C TYR A 163 -1.28 16.01 -7.89
N THR A 164 -1.39 16.95 -8.84
CA THR A 164 -1.72 16.68 -10.25
C THR A 164 -0.48 16.45 -11.08
N ASP A 165 0.58 17.19 -10.82
CA ASP A 165 1.80 17.16 -11.63
C ASP A 165 2.61 15.86 -11.46
N ILE A 166 2.37 15.15 -10.35
CA ILE A 166 2.96 13.82 -10.10
C ILE A 166 2.52 12.78 -11.16
N ILE A 167 1.35 12.95 -11.81
CA ILE A 167 0.81 11.98 -12.77
C ILE A 167 1.69 11.86 -14.01
N GLU A 168 2.19 12.97 -14.55
CA GLU A 168 2.97 13.00 -15.78
C GLU A 168 4.23 12.12 -15.74
N PRO A 169 5.11 12.21 -14.72
CA PRO A 169 6.30 11.37 -14.64
C PRO A 169 5.97 9.88 -14.45
N LEU A 170 4.82 9.55 -13.84
CA LEU A 170 4.43 8.17 -13.57
C LEU A 170 4.02 7.43 -14.87
N GLY A 171 3.46 8.15 -15.86
CA GLY A 171 3.02 7.56 -17.14
C GLY A 171 4.14 7.30 -18.17
N HIS A 172 5.27 7.97 -18.04
CA HIS A 172 6.26 8.08 -19.13
C HIS A 172 7.01 6.77 -19.51
N LYS A 173 6.97 5.71 -18.70
CA LYS A 173 7.66 4.43 -18.97
C LYS A 173 6.72 3.22 -18.95
N ALA A 174 5.41 3.43 -18.94
CA ALA A 174 4.44 2.35 -18.71
C ALA A 174 4.27 1.43 -19.92
N LYS A 175 4.34 1.93 -21.16
CA LYS A 175 3.95 1.20 -22.37
C LYS A 175 4.81 -0.04 -22.65
N ASN A 176 6.12 0.10 -22.74
CA ASN A 176 7.04 -1.02 -23.04
C ASN A 176 7.10 -2.05 -21.89
N ARG A 177 6.85 -1.60 -20.65
CA ARG A 177 6.78 -2.50 -19.50
C ARG A 177 5.49 -3.30 -19.46
N ASN A 178 4.40 -2.75 -19.99
CA ASN A 178 3.11 -3.44 -20.06
C ASN A 178 3.13 -4.63 -21.04
N GLU A 179 3.79 -4.53 -22.18
CA GLU A 179 3.87 -5.64 -23.15
C GLU A 179 4.60 -6.85 -22.54
N ILE A 180 5.79 -6.64 -21.97
CA ILE A 180 6.57 -7.69 -21.28
C ILE A 180 5.79 -8.27 -20.10
N PHE A 181 5.07 -7.42 -19.37
CA PHE A 181 4.24 -7.87 -18.26
C PHE A 181 3.09 -8.75 -18.75
N LEU A 182 2.39 -8.36 -19.80
CA LEU A 182 1.26 -9.11 -20.36
C LEU A 182 1.69 -10.50 -20.88
N GLU A 183 2.84 -10.59 -21.53
CA GLU A 183 3.40 -11.89 -21.96
C GLU A 183 3.72 -12.79 -20.75
N SER A 184 4.42 -12.27 -19.75
CA SER A 184 4.74 -13.03 -18.53
C SER A 184 3.48 -13.41 -17.76
N TYR A 185 2.48 -12.54 -17.71
CA TYR A 185 1.21 -12.79 -17.06
C TYR A 185 0.42 -13.90 -17.78
N ALA A 186 0.37 -13.89 -19.12
CA ALA A 186 -0.26 -14.95 -19.90
C ALA A 186 0.41 -16.31 -19.67
N GLN A 187 1.75 -16.35 -19.64
CA GLN A 187 2.49 -17.57 -19.35
C GLN A 187 2.17 -18.13 -17.96
N ILE A 188 2.10 -17.27 -16.94
CA ILE A 188 1.79 -17.71 -15.57
C ILE A 188 0.34 -18.20 -15.43
N ILE A 189 -0.63 -17.56 -16.12
CA ILE A 189 -2.01 -18.04 -16.16
C ILE A 189 -2.05 -19.45 -16.74
N ASN A 190 -1.41 -19.69 -17.88
CA ASN A 190 -1.41 -21.00 -18.52
C ASN A 190 -0.78 -22.06 -17.62
N LYS A 191 0.39 -21.76 -17.04
CA LYS A 191 1.10 -22.66 -16.11
C LYS A 191 0.23 -23.00 -14.89
N PHE A 192 -0.32 -21.99 -14.23
CA PHE A 192 -1.11 -22.18 -13.01
C PHE A 192 -2.49 -22.80 -13.30
N THR A 193 -3.06 -22.57 -14.47
CA THR A 193 -4.30 -23.25 -14.88
C THR A 193 -4.07 -24.74 -15.02
N LEU A 194 -2.96 -25.15 -15.66
CA LEU A 194 -2.62 -26.57 -15.78
C LEU A 194 -2.34 -27.22 -14.42
N GLU A 195 -1.56 -26.55 -13.56
CA GLU A 195 -1.26 -26.99 -12.19
C GLU A 195 -2.56 -27.12 -11.38
N PHE A 196 -3.44 -26.12 -11.43
CA PHE A 196 -4.71 -26.14 -10.72
C PHE A 196 -5.65 -27.24 -11.22
N MET A 197 -5.70 -27.48 -12.53
CA MET A 197 -6.51 -28.56 -13.09
C MET A 197 -6.04 -29.93 -12.59
N ASN A 198 -4.75 -30.17 -12.56
CA ASN A 198 -4.18 -31.42 -12.09
C ASN A 198 -4.42 -31.64 -10.58
N ASP A 199 -4.32 -30.58 -9.80
CA ASP A 199 -4.37 -30.68 -8.34
C ASP A 199 -5.79 -30.59 -7.78
N PHE A 200 -6.69 -29.81 -8.40
CA PHE A 200 -7.98 -29.44 -7.81
C PHE A 200 -9.19 -29.65 -8.73
N CYS A 201 -9.05 -30.32 -9.88
CA CYS A 201 -10.19 -30.63 -10.73
C CYS A 201 -10.39 -32.16 -10.85
N VAL A 202 -11.66 -32.55 -11.01
CA VAL A 202 -12.09 -33.93 -11.31
C VAL A 202 -13.11 -33.85 -12.44
N ASP A 203 -12.92 -34.61 -13.49
CA ASP A 203 -13.79 -34.63 -14.68
C ASP A 203 -14.06 -33.22 -15.24
N GLY A 204 -13.05 -32.39 -15.33
CA GLY A 204 -13.11 -31.03 -15.82
C GLY A 204 -13.82 -30.01 -14.90
N LYS A 205 -14.22 -30.40 -13.70
CA LYS A 205 -14.87 -29.54 -12.71
C LYS A 205 -14.01 -29.30 -11.50
N ILE A 206 -14.10 -28.10 -10.92
CA ILE A 206 -13.36 -27.75 -9.70
C ILE A 206 -13.88 -28.57 -8.52
N ASP A 207 -12.99 -29.35 -7.88
CA ASP A 207 -13.27 -30.01 -6.61
C ASP A 207 -13.10 -29.00 -5.45
N TRP A 208 -14.16 -28.30 -5.14
CA TRP A 208 -14.18 -27.32 -4.06
C TRP A 208 -13.87 -27.91 -2.68
N LYS A 209 -14.24 -29.18 -2.45
CA LYS A 209 -13.95 -29.84 -1.17
C LYS A 209 -12.44 -30.08 -1.03
N LYS A 210 -11.79 -30.53 -2.10
CA LYS A 210 -10.33 -30.71 -2.13
C LYS A 210 -9.61 -29.40 -1.93
N LEU A 211 -10.06 -28.32 -2.60
CA LEU A 211 -9.49 -26.98 -2.45
C LEU A 211 -9.63 -26.45 -1.03
N VAL A 212 -10.82 -26.61 -0.40
CA VAL A 212 -11.03 -26.20 1.00
C VAL A 212 -10.16 -27.00 1.97
N ARG A 213 -10.03 -28.31 1.76
CA ARG A 213 -9.15 -29.15 2.59
C ARG A 213 -7.68 -28.69 2.48
N PHE A 214 -7.22 -28.40 1.27
CA PHE A 214 -5.87 -27.87 1.06
C PHE A 214 -5.63 -26.54 1.76
N ASN A 215 -6.59 -25.63 1.70
CA ASN A 215 -6.47 -24.28 2.27
C ASN A 215 -6.63 -24.27 3.80
N SER A 216 -7.56 -25.06 4.35
CA SER A 216 -8.04 -24.94 5.73
C SER A 216 -8.07 -26.26 6.52
N GLY A 217 -7.68 -27.39 5.92
CA GLY A 217 -7.61 -28.68 6.59
C GLY A 217 -6.40 -28.79 7.53
N LYS A 218 -6.51 -29.72 8.53
CA LYS A 218 -5.39 -30.08 9.43
C LYS A 218 -4.42 -31.01 8.73
#